data_cfccccd28fbd71caf2309e731f98dc20
#
_entry.id   cfccccd28fbd71caf2309e731f98dc20
#
_cell.length_a   1.000
_cell.length_b   1.000
_cell.length_c   1.000
_cell.angle_alpha   90.00
_cell.angle_beta   90.00
_cell.angle_gamma   90.00
#
_symmetry.space_group_name_H-M   'P 1'
#
loop_
_entity.id
_entity.type
_entity.pdbx_description
1 polymer ?
#
loop_
_entity_poly.entity_id
_entity_poly.type
_entity_poly.pdbx_seq_one_letter_code
_entity_poly.pdbx_strand_id
1 'polypeptide(L)'
;MKFKLFTLLFVISFLTSCATMSGDRTVNVTGEQIAQKLNEKLALPISLLKVFDVNLSNSLVTFDKATGRMTTTMDTKLSSQILDKTLAGKLGISGKLRFDAATSAVVLDEPKIENINFDGANGKFYEVFNAMAKTVGGEMLSGLTLYTVKPEDLKFGGTTYAPKDMVVTDSGLQLTLTPQR
;
A
#
# COMPACT_ATOMS: atom_id res chain seq x y z
N MET A 1 -38.30 15.33 55.09
CA MET A 1 -38.67 15.18 53.64
C MET A 1 -37.68 15.76 52.63
N LYS A 2 -36.80 16.67 53.00
CA LYS A 2 -35.81 17.29 52.05
C LYS A 2 -34.62 16.39 51.70
N PHE A 3 -34.27 15.43 52.53
CA PHE A 3 -33.12 14.53 52.31
C PHE A 3 -33.35 13.43 51.23
N LYS A 4 -34.57 12.95 51.12
CA LYS A 4 -34.96 11.93 50.12
C LYS A 4 -35.06 12.48 48.69
N LEU A 5 -35.31 13.77 48.54
CA LEU A 5 -35.39 14.42 47.24
C LEU A 5 -34.00 14.66 46.62
N PHE A 6 -33.00 14.87 47.49
CA PHE A 6 -31.62 15.09 47.05
C PHE A 6 -30.94 13.80 46.53
N THR A 7 -31.28 12.67 47.16
CA THR A 7 -30.76 11.34 46.73
C THR A 7 -31.36 10.90 45.40
N LEU A 8 -32.60 11.27 45.10
CA LEU A 8 -33.26 10.94 43.83
C LEU A 8 -32.67 11.72 42.67
N LEU A 9 -32.25 12.98 42.91
CA LEU A 9 -31.64 13.82 41.85
C LEU A 9 -30.24 13.35 41.47
N PHE A 10 -29.50 12.72 42.43
CA PHE A 10 -28.13 12.22 42.18
C PHE A 10 -28.11 10.92 41.37
N VAL A 11 -29.15 10.09 41.43
CA VAL A 11 -29.27 8.82 40.71
C VAL A 11 -29.57 9.05 39.20
N ILE A 12 -30.28 10.15 38.87
CA ILE A 12 -30.64 10.47 37.46
C ILE A 12 -29.44 10.96 36.66
N SER A 13 -28.40 11.50 37.31
CA SER A 13 -27.19 12.02 36.62
C SER A 13 -26.24 10.93 36.09
N PHE A 14 -26.41 9.67 36.47
CA PHE A 14 -25.54 8.56 36.00
C PHE A 14 -26.04 7.84 34.74
N LEU A 15 -27.23 8.18 34.22
CA LEU A 15 -27.81 7.48 33.07
C LEU A 15 -27.53 8.11 31.71
N THR A 16 -26.75 9.21 31.64
CA THR A 16 -26.49 9.90 30.38
C THR A 16 -25.09 9.65 29.79
N SER A 17 -24.34 8.64 30.25
CA SER A 17 -22.98 8.38 29.84
C SER A 17 -22.83 7.17 28.88
N CYS A 18 -23.82 6.89 28.06
CA CYS A 18 -23.64 6.05 26.88
C CYS A 18 -23.71 6.90 25.60
N ALA A 19 -22.86 7.92 25.51
CA ALA A 19 -22.55 8.49 24.21
C ALA A 19 -21.80 7.41 23.43
N THR A 20 -22.47 6.75 22.51
CA THR A 20 -21.88 5.84 21.56
C THR A 20 -20.71 6.55 20.87
N MET A 21 -19.50 6.12 21.15
CA MET A 21 -18.27 6.60 20.47
C MET A 21 -18.26 6.06 19.03
N SER A 22 -19.26 6.39 18.24
CA SER A 22 -19.38 6.02 16.83
C SER A 22 -18.96 7.19 15.94
N GLY A 23 -17.75 7.72 16.18
CA GLY A 23 -17.10 8.68 15.29
C GLY A 23 -16.25 8.00 14.22
N ASP A 24 -15.80 8.77 13.24
CA ASP A 24 -14.83 8.32 12.25
C ASP A 24 -13.56 7.79 12.94
N ARG A 25 -12.97 6.76 12.39
CA ARG A 25 -11.73 6.15 12.87
C ARG A 25 -10.66 6.22 11.80
N THR A 26 -9.40 6.15 12.22
CA THR A 26 -8.26 6.22 11.33
C THR A 26 -7.43 4.96 11.45
N VAL A 27 -7.08 4.36 10.30
CA VAL A 27 -6.11 3.28 10.17
C VAL A 27 -4.89 3.83 9.43
N ASN A 28 -3.71 3.66 10.02
CA ASN A 28 -2.46 4.07 9.40
C ASN A 28 -1.76 2.83 8.83
N VAL A 29 -1.33 2.93 7.57
CA VAL A 29 -0.54 1.90 6.88
C VAL A 29 0.84 2.48 6.60
N THR A 30 1.87 1.89 7.20
CA THR A 30 3.25 2.38 7.07
C THR A 30 3.92 1.93 5.78
N GLY A 31 4.97 2.64 5.36
CA GLY A 31 5.79 2.23 4.22
C GLY A 31 6.43 0.84 4.42
N GLU A 32 6.79 0.48 5.64
CA GLU A 32 7.32 -0.84 5.98
C GLU A 32 6.30 -1.96 5.75
N GLN A 33 5.04 -1.76 6.13
CA GLN A 33 3.97 -2.73 5.89
C GLN A 33 3.74 -2.93 4.39
N ILE A 34 3.80 -1.86 3.59
CA ILE A 34 3.68 -1.94 2.13
C ILE A 34 4.91 -2.64 1.55
N ALA A 35 6.13 -2.29 1.99
CA ALA A 35 7.37 -2.92 1.55
C ALA A 35 7.37 -4.43 1.82
N GLN A 36 6.93 -4.84 3.02
CA GLN A 36 6.77 -6.25 3.36
C GLN A 36 5.81 -6.96 2.40
N LYS A 37 4.64 -6.35 2.13
CA LYS A 37 3.66 -6.92 1.19
C LYS A 37 4.16 -6.99 -0.24
N LEU A 38 4.92 -5.99 -0.69
CA LEU A 38 5.59 -6.04 -1.99
C LEU A 38 6.59 -7.19 -2.05
N ASN A 39 7.45 -7.34 -1.05
CA ASN A 39 8.43 -8.43 -0.99
C ASN A 39 7.76 -9.81 -0.98
N GLU A 40 6.64 -9.97 -0.24
CA GLU A 40 5.85 -11.22 -0.24
C GLU A 40 5.26 -11.54 -1.63
N LYS A 41 4.68 -10.53 -2.31
CA LYS A 41 4.04 -10.71 -3.62
C LYS A 41 5.03 -10.91 -4.76
N LEU A 42 6.20 -10.28 -4.66
CA LEU A 42 7.25 -10.30 -5.67
C LEU A 42 8.35 -11.34 -5.34
N ALA A 43 8.11 -12.22 -4.37
CA ALA A 43 9.06 -13.26 -3.97
C ALA A 43 9.36 -14.27 -5.09
N LEU A 44 8.44 -14.46 -6.04
CA LEU A 44 8.63 -15.33 -7.18
C LEU A 44 9.21 -14.55 -8.36
N PRO A 45 10.09 -15.17 -9.16
CA PRO A 45 10.61 -14.55 -10.37
C PRO A 45 9.50 -14.13 -11.33
N ILE A 46 9.61 -12.92 -11.87
CA ILE A 46 8.72 -12.43 -12.92
C ILE A 46 9.35 -12.81 -14.26
N SER A 47 8.71 -13.72 -14.99
CA SER A 47 9.20 -14.14 -16.29
C SER A 47 8.69 -13.21 -17.39
N LEU A 48 9.60 -12.48 -18.02
CA LEU A 48 9.30 -11.58 -19.13
C LEU A 48 9.61 -12.28 -20.46
N LEU A 49 8.60 -12.38 -21.34
CA LEU A 49 8.69 -13.00 -22.66
C LEU A 49 9.23 -14.44 -22.64
N LYS A 50 9.16 -15.15 -21.51
CA LYS A 50 9.73 -16.50 -21.30
C LYS A 50 11.25 -16.60 -21.56
N VAL A 51 11.93 -15.47 -21.60
CA VAL A 51 13.37 -15.38 -21.89
C VAL A 51 14.12 -14.76 -20.72
N PHE A 52 13.49 -13.84 -20.00
CA PHE A 52 14.09 -13.09 -18.90
C PHE A 52 13.36 -13.40 -17.60
N ASP A 53 14.10 -13.73 -16.57
CA ASP A 53 13.59 -13.88 -15.21
C ASP A 53 14.11 -12.74 -14.35
N VAL A 54 13.17 -11.97 -13.80
CA VAL A 54 13.45 -10.81 -12.94
C VAL A 54 13.07 -11.19 -11.53
N ASN A 55 14.04 -11.16 -10.61
CA ASN A 55 13.82 -11.32 -9.19
C ASN A 55 13.90 -9.95 -8.51
N LEU A 56 12.90 -9.62 -7.71
CA LEU A 56 12.81 -8.38 -6.96
C LEU A 56 12.86 -8.66 -5.46
N SER A 57 13.58 -7.82 -4.72
CA SER A 57 13.74 -7.97 -3.27
C SER A 57 14.08 -6.64 -2.61
N ASN A 58 14.10 -6.62 -1.27
CA ASN A 58 14.53 -5.48 -0.48
C ASN A 58 13.84 -4.16 -0.85
N SER A 59 12.50 -4.20 -0.93
CA SER A 59 11.71 -3.02 -1.24
C SER A 59 11.88 -1.94 -0.18
N LEU A 60 12.22 -0.73 -0.60
CA LEU A 60 12.20 0.49 0.20
C LEU A 60 11.12 1.41 -0.35
N VAL A 61 10.14 1.75 0.49
CA VAL A 61 8.98 2.55 0.12
C VAL A 61 9.07 3.94 0.75
N THR A 62 8.84 4.97 -0.07
CA THR A 62 8.75 6.36 0.33
C THR A 62 7.48 7.00 -0.24
N PHE A 63 7.04 8.09 0.35
CA PHE A 63 5.81 8.79 -0.05
C PHE A 63 6.09 10.26 -0.31
N ASP A 64 5.37 10.80 -1.27
CA ASP A 64 5.31 12.22 -1.54
C ASP A 64 3.88 12.69 -1.29
N LYS A 65 3.67 13.32 -0.15
CA LYS A 65 2.38 13.88 0.27
C LYS A 65 1.86 14.95 -0.71
N ALA A 66 2.75 15.73 -1.34
CA ALA A 66 2.34 16.81 -2.22
C ALA A 66 1.72 16.29 -3.53
N THR A 67 2.23 15.18 -4.04
CA THR A 67 1.75 14.56 -5.29
C THR A 67 0.83 13.36 -5.07
N GLY A 68 0.70 12.88 -3.83
CA GLY A 68 -0.04 11.66 -3.50
C GLY A 68 0.59 10.39 -4.10
N ARG A 69 1.88 10.42 -4.42
CA ARG A 69 2.60 9.30 -5.03
C ARG A 69 3.42 8.54 -4.02
N MET A 70 3.53 7.26 -4.28
CA MET A 70 4.49 6.37 -3.64
C MET A 70 5.66 6.14 -4.60
N THR A 71 6.86 6.06 -4.08
CA THR A 71 8.04 5.56 -4.80
C THR A 71 8.61 4.38 -4.06
N THR A 72 8.96 3.32 -4.78
CA THR A 72 9.67 2.18 -4.21
C THR A 72 10.93 1.90 -5.01
N THR A 73 12.02 1.62 -4.29
CA THR A 73 13.27 1.13 -4.85
C THR A 73 13.49 -0.30 -4.39
N MET A 74 13.84 -1.19 -5.30
CA MET A 74 14.03 -2.62 -5.04
C MET A 74 15.36 -3.09 -5.62
N ASP A 75 15.99 -4.04 -4.94
CA ASP A 75 17.09 -4.80 -5.54
C ASP A 75 16.53 -5.73 -6.61
N THR A 76 17.24 -5.79 -7.72
CA THR A 76 16.80 -6.52 -8.91
C THR A 76 17.90 -7.45 -9.38
N LYS A 77 17.53 -8.69 -9.71
CA LYS A 77 18.41 -9.65 -10.41
C LYS A 77 17.74 -10.06 -11.70
N LEU A 78 18.45 -9.86 -12.82
CA LEU A 78 18.03 -10.27 -14.14
C LEU A 78 18.85 -11.47 -14.58
N SER A 79 18.19 -12.58 -14.89
CA SER A 79 18.76 -13.75 -15.50
C SER A 79 18.06 -14.07 -16.83
N SER A 80 18.73 -14.74 -17.72
CA SER A 80 18.19 -15.14 -19.01
C SER A 80 18.97 -16.31 -19.56
N GLN A 81 18.32 -17.14 -20.37
CA GLN A 81 18.96 -18.23 -21.08
C GLN A 81 19.96 -17.77 -22.15
N ILE A 82 19.87 -16.50 -22.59
CA ILE A 82 20.77 -15.86 -23.53
C ILE A 82 21.88 -15.04 -22.86
N LEU A 83 21.86 -14.90 -21.56
CA LEU A 83 22.90 -14.23 -20.78
C LEU A 83 23.72 -15.27 -20.04
N ASP A 84 25.03 -15.27 -20.25
CA ASP A 84 25.94 -16.17 -19.53
C ASP A 84 26.09 -15.82 -18.04
N LYS A 85 25.47 -14.75 -17.59
CA LYS A 85 25.56 -14.24 -16.21
C LYS A 85 24.24 -13.62 -15.74
N THR A 86 24.04 -13.66 -14.45
CA THR A 86 22.98 -12.87 -13.79
C THR A 86 23.48 -11.45 -13.57
N LEU A 87 22.67 -10.46 -13.95
CA LEU A 87 22.92 -9.06 -13.72
C LEU A 87 22.22 -8.62 -12.44
N ALA A 88 22.95 -8.04 -11.51
CA ALA A 88 22.40 -7.41 -10.31
C ALA A 88 22.17 -5.92 -10.57
N GLY A 89 21.18 -5.33 -9.91
CA GLY A 89 20.88 -3.93 -10.11
C GLY A 89 19.79 -3.39 -9.18
N LYS A 90 19.24 -2.25 -9.56
CA LYS A 90 18.13 -1.62 -8.84
C LYS A 90 17.02 -1.20 -9.80
N LEU A 91 15.79 -1.36 -9.31
CA LEU A 91 14.56 -0.95 -9.99
C LEU A 91 13.86 0.10 -9.13
N GLY A 92 13.56 1.26 -9.73
CA GLY A 92 12.71 2.29 -9.12
C GLY A 92 11.36 2.34 -9.81
N ILE A 93 10.30 2.29 -9.02
CA ILE A 93 8.91 2.39 -9.46
C ILE A 93 8.23 3.51 -8.69
N SER A 94 7.42 4.31 -9.36
CA SER A 94 6.51 5.24 -8.71
C SER A 94 5.07 4.99 -9.16
N GLY A 95 4.10 5.43 -8.37
CA GLY A 95 2.70 5.39 -8.75
C GLY A 95 1.82 6.15 -7.77
N LYS A 96 0.64 6.54 -8.20
CA LYS A 96 -0.40 7.06 -7.32
C LYS A 96 -1.01 5.90 -6.53
N LEU A 97 -1.58 6.23 -5.39
CA LEU A 97 -2.28 5.27 -4.58
C LEU A 97 -3.77 5.56 -4.66
N ARG A 98 -4.56 4.53 -4.89
CA ARG A 98 -6.02 4.62 -4.94
C ARG A 98 -6.63 3.56 -4.03
N PHE A 99 -7.67 3.96 -3.30
CA PHE A 99 -8.47 2.99 -2.56
C PHE A 99 -9.54 2.40 -3.50
N ASP A 100 -9.57 1.09 -3.58
CA ASP A 100 -10.59 0.31 -4.28
C ASP A 100 -11.62 -0.19 -3.27
N ALA A 101 -12.79 0.43 -3.27
CA ALA A 101 -13.87 0.11 -2.33
C ALA A 101 -14.46 -1.30 -2.58
N ALA A 102 -14.44 -1.81 -3.81
CA ALA A 102 -14.98 -3.12 -4.14
C ALA A 102 -14.16 -4.27 -3.51
N THR A 103 -12.86 -4.09 -3.44
CA THR A 103 -11.93 -5.07 -2.85
C THR A 103 -11.43 -4.68 -1.47
N SER A 104 -11.84 -3.50 -0.95
CA SER A 104 -11.33 -2.90 0.28
C SER A 104 -9.80 -2.85 0.32
N ALA A 105 -9.19 -2.50 -0.79
CA ALA A 105 -7.75 -2.53 -0.97
C ALA A 105 -7.16 -1.20 -1.44
N VAL A 106 -5.93 -0.93 -1.04
CA VAL A 106 -5.09 0.10 -1.64
C VAL A 106 -4.36 -0.51 -2.82
N VAL A 107 -4.54 0.08 -3.98
CA VAL A 107 -3.94 -0.36 -5.25
C VAL A 107 -3.02 0.71 -5.82
N LEU A 108 -2.01 0.25 -6.57
CA LEU A 108 -1.12 1.11 -7.33
C LEU A 108 -1.80 1.54 -8.62
N ASP A 109 -1.90 2.84 -8.82
CA ASP A 109 -2.48 3.48 -10.00
C ASP A 109 -1.43 4.31 -10.74
N GLU A 110 -1.57 4.47 -12.04
CA GLU A 110 -0.61 5.18 -12.89
C GLU A 110 0.88 4.80 -12.59
N PRO A 111 1.22 3.49 -12.53
CA PRO A 111 2.58 3.09 -12.22
C PRO A 111 3.54 3.52 -13.32
N LYS A 112 4.75 3.90 -12.90
CA LYS A 112 5.86 4.25 -13.79
C LYS A 112 7.13 3.58 -13.32
N ILE A 113 7.89 3.00 -14.22
CA ILE A 113 9.25 2.61 -13.97
C ILE A 113 10.13 3.83 -14.15
N GLU A 114 10.66 4.35 -13.06
CA GLU A 114 11.48 5.57 -13.02
C GLU A 114 12.88 5.27 -13.51
N ASN A 115 13.47 4.22 -12.99
CA ASN A 115 14.81 3.79 -13.39
C ASN A 115 14.95 2.28 -13.28
N ILE A 116 15.82 1.73 -14.13
CA ILE A 116 16.35 0.38 -14.03
C ILE A 116 17.83 0.49 -14.29
N ASN A 117 18.65 0.08 -13.32
CA ASN A 117 20.10 0.09 -13.46
C ASN A 117 20.62 -1.30 -13.12
N PHE A 118 21.43 -1.88 -14.01
CA PHE A 118 22.13 -3.13 -13.77
C PHE A 118 23.64 -2.90 -13.78
N ASP A 119 24.34 -3.49 -12.83
CA ASP A 119 25.77 -3.35 -12.67
C ASP A 119 26.50 -3.95 -13.88
N GLY A 120 27.34 -3.14 -14.54
CA GLY A 120 28.11 -3.54 -15.71
C GLY A 120 27.28 -3.81 -16.97
N ALA A 121 25.99 -3.49 -16.99
CA ALA A 121 25.18 -3.58 -18.18
C ALA A 121 25.37 -2.35 -19.07
N ASN A 122 25.66 -2.56 -20.34
CA ASN A 122 25.81 -1.51 -21.36
C ASN A 122 25.41 -2.04 -22.74
N GLY A 123 25.34 -1.12 -23.72
CA GLY A 123 25.08 -1.43 -25.13
C GLY A 123 23.61 -1.61 -25.48
N LYS A 124 23.38 -1.94 -26.76
CA LYS A 124 22.04 -1.99 -27.36
C LYS A 124 21.05 -2.94 -26.65
N PHE A 125 21.55 -4.05 -26.12
CA PHE A 125 20.73 -5.01 -25.38
C PHE A 125 20.09 -4.36 -24.15
N TYR A 126 20.89 -3.62 -23.38
CA TYR A 126 20.41 -2.93 -22.18
C TYR A 126 19.39 -1.83 -22.53
N GLU A 127 19.63 -1.07 -23.61
CA GLU A 127 18.69 -0.02 -24.05
C GLU A 127 17.33 -0.62 -24.45
N VAL A 128 17.32 -1.70 -25.22
CA VAL A 128 16.11 -2.41 -25.64
C VAL A 128 15.38 -2.99 -24.45
N PHE A 129 16.09 -3.66 -23.54
CA PHE A 129 15.50 -4.22 -22.33
C PHE A 129 14.86 -3.11 -21.47
N ASN A 130 15.56 -2.00 -21.28
CA ASN A 130 15.09 -0.89 -20.47
C ASN A 130 13.83 -0.23 -21.06
N ALA A 131 13.79 -0.03 -22.38
CA ALA A 131 12.63 0.50 -23.07
C ALA A 131 11.43 -0.45 -22.96
N MET A 132 11.64 -1.74 -23.17
CA MET A 132 10.60 -2.77 -23.04
C MET A 132 10.07 -2.88 -21.61
N ALA A 133 10.96 -2.92 -20.63
CA ALA A 133 10.57 -3.01 -19.22
C ALA A 133 9.74 -1.81 -18.77
N LYS A 134 10.07 -0.60 -19.22
CA LYS A 134 9.28 0.60 -18.94
C LYS A 134 7.86 0.53 -19.51
N THR A 135 7.71 -0.03 -20.71
CA THR A 135 6.41 -0.14 -21.37
C THR A 135 5.56 -1.23 -20.73
N VAL A 136 6.08 -2.46 -20.66
CA VAL A 136 5.34 -3.64 -20.17
C VAL A 136 5.17 -3.60 -18.65
N GLY A 137 6.19 -3.15 -17.92
CA GLY A 137 6.17 -3.10 -16.45
C GLY A 137 5.12 -2.15 -15.91
N GLY A 138 4.86 -1.04 -16.59
CA GLY A 138 3.77 -0.13 -16.22
C GLY A 138 2.41 -0.81 -16.27
N GLU A 139 2.12 -1.54 -17.33
CA GLU A 139 0.86 -2.28 -17.48
C GLU A 139 0.72 -3.42 -16.45
N MET A 140 1.79 -4.18 -16.22
CA MET A 140 1.81 -5.30 -15.25
C MET A 140 1.61 -4.84 -13.79
N LEU A 141 2.06 -3.63 -13.46
CA LEU A 141 1.96 -3.08 -12.10
C LEU A 141 0.66 -2.32 -11.86
N SER A 142 -0.10 -2.01 -12.90
CA SER A 142 -1.38 -1.31 -12.78
C SER A 142 -2.39 -2.17 -12.00
N GLY A 143 -3.02 -1.57 -10.99
CA GLY A 143 -3.96 -2.28 -10.12
C GLY A 143 -3.30 -3.23 -9.11
N LEU A 144 -1.96 -3.24 -8.98
CA LEU A 144 -1.28 -4.05 -7.98
C LEU A 144 -1.80 -3.71 -6.58
N THR A 145 -2.36 -4.70 -5.89
CA THR A 145 -2.80 -4.55 -4.51
C THR A 145 -1.61 -4.46 -3.57
N LEU A 146 -1.48 -3.34 -2.88
CA LEU A 146 -0.41 -3.06 -1.93
C LEU A 146 -0.80 -3.37 -0.50
N TYR A 147 -2.08 -3.13 -0.16
CA TYR A 147 -2.62 -3.38 1.17
C TYR A 147 -4.10 -3.72 1.05
N THR A 148 -4.58 -4.68 1.82
CA THR A 148 -6.01 -5.00 1.94
C THR A 148 -6.44 -4.73 3.36
N VAL A 149 -7.47 -3.91 3.54
CA VAL A 149 -8.10 -3.67 4.84
C VAL A 149 -8.82 -4.95 5.25
N LYS A 150 -8.43 -5.52 6.37
CA LYS A 150 -9.01 -6.78 6.83
C LYS A 150 -10.41 -6.54 7.40
N PRO A 151 -11.34 -7.51 7.26
CA PRO A 151 -12.69 -7.38 7.82
C PRO A 151 -12.72 -7.14 9.33
N GLU A 152 -11.72 -7.66 10.06
CA GLU A 152 -11.56 -7.42 11.50
C GLU A 152 -11.18 -5.97 11.80
N ASP A 153 -10.40 -5.30 10.92
CA ASP A 153 -10.03 -3.89 11.06
C ASP A 153 -11.22 -2.95 10.79
N LEU A 154 -12.28 -3.48 10.18
CA LEU A 154 -13.53 -2.76 9.93
C LEU A 154 -14.58 -2.97 11.03
N LYS A 155 -14.28 -3.70 12.10
CA LYS A 155 -15.22 -3.95 13.21
C LYS A 155 -14.61 -3.51 14.53
N PHE A 156 -15.29 -2.55 15.20
CA PHE A 156 -14.87 -2.04 16.50
C PHE A 156 -16.09 -1.86 17.41
N GLY A 157 -16.04 -2.45 18.60
CA GLY A 157 -17.09 -2.28 19.61
C GLY A 157 -18.50 -2.63 19.13
N GLY A 158 -18.62 -3.65 18.25
CA GLY A 158 -19.90 -4.07 17.68
C GLY A 158 -20.38 -3.22 16.49
N THR A 159 -19.66 -2.17 16.13
CA THR A 159 -19.96 -1.32 14.96
C THR A 159 -19.11 -1.73 13.76
N THR A 160 -19.74 -1.82 12.60
CA THR A 160 -19.05 -2.02 11.32
C THR A 160 -18.70 -0.67 10.71
N TYR A 161 -17.50 -0.55 10.16
CA TYR A 161 -17.00 0.67 9.52
C TYR A 161 -16.77 0.41 8.04
N ALA A 162 -16.87 1.48 7.25
CA ALA A 162 -16.48 1.47 5.84
C ALA A 162 -15.41 2.53 5.60
N PRO A 163 -14.44 2.27 4.71
CA PRO A 163 -13.51 3.28 4.28
C PRO A 163 -14.23 4.45 3.60
N LYS A 164 -13.88 5.67 4.03
CA LYS A 164 -14.47 6.94 3.56
C LYS A 164 -13.48 7.73 2.72
N ASP A 165 -12.24 7.81 3.19
CA ASP A 165 -11.21 8.63 2.58
C ASP A 165 -9.82 8.03 2.78
N MET A 166 -8.88 8.37 1.91
CA MET A 166 -7.48 7.97 1.98
C MET A 166 -6.57 9.16 1.69
N VAL A 167 -5.64 9.41 2.58
CA VAL A 167 -4.65 10.48 2.45
C VAL A 167 -3.24 9.89 2.48
N VAL A 168 -2.39 10.31 1.56
CA VAL A 168 -0.95 10.03 1.59
C VAL A 168 -0.28 10.98 2.57
N THR A 169 0.53 10.44 3.47
CA THR A 169 1.34 11.19 4.44
C THR A 169 2.82 10.94 4.17
N ASP A 170 3.71 11.66 4.83
CA ASP A 170 5.17 11.48 4.65
C ASP A 170 5.67 10.11 5.13
N SER A 171 4.91 9.42 6.00
CA SER A 171 5.30 8.12 6.58
C SER A 171 4.47 6.94 6.08
N GLY A 172 3.43 7.19 5.29
CA GLY A 172 2.52 6.11 4.85
C GLY A 172 1.18 6.61 4.35
N LEU A 173 0.15 5.83 4.60
CA LEU A 173 -1.24 6.12 4.25
C LEU A 173 -2.07 6.23 5.50
N GLN A 174 -3.02 7.14 5.47
CA GLN A 174 -4.06 7.29 6.47
C GLN A 174 -5.42 7.01 5.83
N LEU A 175 -6.08 5.95 6.27
CA LEU A 175 -7.43 5.58 5.87
C LEU A 175 -8.42 6.06 6.94
N THR A 176 -9.38 6.87 6.56
CA THR A 176 -10.50 7.28 7.41
C THR A 176 -11.65 6.31 7.22
N LEU A 177 -12.12 5.73 8.32
CA LEU A 177 -13.23 4.80 8.37
C LEU A 177 -14.43 5.47 9.03
N THR A 178 -15.61 5.35 8.42
CA THR A 178 -16.87 5.88 8.97
C THR A 178 -17.79 4.74 9.40
N PRO A 179 -18.54 4.87 10.53
CA PRO A 179 -19.45 3.83 10.96
C PRO A 179 -20.57 3.62 9.95
N GLN A 180 -20.86 2.37 9.64
CA GLN A 180 -22.04 1.97 8.87
C GLN A 180 -23.24 1.88 9.83
N ARG A 181 -24.33 2.49 9.45
CA ARG A 181 -25.61 2.40 10.17
C ARG A 181 -26.43 1.23 9.65
#